data_d00bac1ab302fb3f6f56bd6bddcaccb8
#
_entry.id   d00bac1ab302fb3f6f56bd6bddcaccb8
#
_cell.length_a   1.000
_cell.length_b   1.000
_cell.length_c   1.000
_cell.angle_alpha   90.00
_cell.angle_beta   90.00
_cell.angle_gamma   90.00
#
_symmetry.space_group_name_H-M   'P 1'
#
loop_
_entity.id
_entity.type
_entity.pdbx_description
1 polymer ?
#
loop_
_entity_poly.entity_id
_entity_poly.type
_entity_poly.pdbx_seq_one_letter_code
_entity_poly.pdbx_strand_id
1 'polypeptide(L)'
;MPFKKLSRRTFLTASSVLAFLHTPFARALPAQQSVNINDYNPHDWIASFKQAFSEGQTVVVPAGLVCDNINTGIFIPPGKTLHILGSLRGNGKGRFVLQDGSQVTGEGGGSMHNITLDVRGSDCTIKGLAMSGFGPVTQIYIGGKNKRVMHNLTIDNL
;
A
#
# COMPACT_ATOMS: atom_id res chain seq x y z
N MET A 1 35.17 -48.82 -65.85
CA MET A 1 34.90 -47.36 -65.76
C MET A 1 33.90 -47.14 -64.66
N PRO A 2 34.21 -46.57 -63.56
CA PRO A 2 33.29 -46.39 -62.46
C PRO A 2 32.60 -45.04 -62.54
N PHE A 3 31.28 -45.08 -62.39
CA PHE A 3 30.42 -43.89 -62.32
C PHE A 3 30.58 -43.19 -61.00
N LYS A 4 30.98 -41.90 -61.02
CA LYS A 4 31.00 -41.01 -59.89
C LYS A 4 29.58 -40.63 -59.51
N LYS A 5 29.18 -40.98 -58.28
CA LYS A 5 27.95 -40.49 -57.64
C LYS A 5 28.06 -39.00 -57.35
N LEU A 6 27.24 -38.19 -57.97
CA LEU A 6 27.03 -36.78 -57.66
C LEU A 6 26.21 -36.69 -56.39
N SER A 7 26.83 -36.18 -55.35
CA SER A 7 26.15 -35.80 -54.07
C SER A 7 25.28 -34.58 -54.29
N ARG A 8 23.98 -34.73 -54.14
CA ARG A 8 23.05 -33.61 -54.06
C ARG A 8 23.24 -32.88 -52.73
N ARG A 9 23.93 -31.76 -52.77
CA ARG A 9 23.88 -30.79 -51.67
C ARG A 9 22.58 -30.08 -51.74
N THR A 10 21.70 -30.41 -50.83
CA THR A 10 20.46 -29.68 -50.53
C THR A 10 20.84 -28.34 -49.93
N PHE A 11 20.72 -27.28 -50.69
CA PHE A 11 20.78 -25.94 -50.14
C PHE A 11 19.49 -25.70 -49.36
N LEU A 12 19.54 -25.81 -48.07
CA LEU A 12 18.56 -25.25 -47.17
C LEU A 12 18.77 -23.73 -47.08
N THR A 13 18.04 -22.99 -47.90
CA THR A 13 17.89 -21.56 -47.72
C THR A 13 17.08 -21.36 -46.43
N ALA A 14 17.78 -21.13 -45.34
CA ALA A 14 17.17 -20.65 -44.12
C ALA A 14 16.73 -19.19 -44.35
N SER A 15 15.49 -19.00 -44.76
CA SER A 15 14.82 -17.71 -44.67
C SER A 15 14.57 -17.45 -43.19
N SER A 16 15.50 -16.76 -42.55
CA SER A 16 15.29 -16.19 -41.22
C SER A 16 14.28 -15.06 -41.33
N VAL A 17 13.03 -15.41 -41.22
CA VAL A 17 11.97 -14.46 -40.87
C VAL A 17 12.29 -14.00 -39.44
N LEU A 18 12.92 -12.83 -39.30
CA LEU A 18 12.95 -12.10 -38.06
C LEU A 18 11.50 -11.63 -37.81
N ALA A 19 10.72 -12.50 -37.20
CA ALA A 19 9.51 -12.08 -36.53
C ALA A 19 9.97 -11.25 -35.31
N PHE A 20 9.98 -9.93 -35.47
CA PHE A 20 10.00 -9.02 -34.34
C PHE A 20 8.70 -9.27 -33.58
N LEU A 21 8.75 -10.22 -32.67
CA LEU A 21 7.78 -10.32 -31.60
C LEU A 21 7.87 -9.02 -30.80
N HIS A 22 7.05 -8.06 -31.18
CA HIS A 22 6.66 -6.98 -30.30
C HIS A 22 5.90 -7.62 -29.14
N THR A 23 6.61 -8.26 -28.22
CA THR A 23 6.07 -8.51 -26.91
C THR A 23 5.80 -7.12 -26.35
N PRO A 24 4.53 -6.74 -26.13
CA PRO A 24 4.30 -5.56 -25.30
C PRO A 24 5.05 -5.87 -24.01
N PHE A 25 6.04 -5.04 -23.68
CA PHE A 25 6.61 -5.02 -22.37
C PHE A 25 5.42 -4.79 -21.43
N ALA A 26 4.80 -5.87 -20.99
CA ALA A 26 3.95 -5.83 -19.83
C ALA A 26 4.88 -5.32 -18.73
N ARG A 27 4.85 -4.01 -18.52
CA ARG A 27 5.55 -3.36 -17.41
C ARG A 27 5.00 -4.07 -16.19
N ALA A 28 5.75 -5.05 -15.69
CA ALA A 28 5.40 -5.74 -14.47
C ALA A 28 5.14 -4.61 -13.46
N LEU A 29 3.90 -4.48 -13.04
CA LEU A 29 3.56 -3.56 -11.97
C LEU A 29 4.51 -3.94 -10.83
N PRO A 30 5.23 -2.98 -10.25
CA PRO A 30 6.14 -3.30 -9.16
C PRO A 30 5.34 -4.10 -8.14
N ALA A 31 5.82 -5.28 -7.80
CA ALA A 31 5.18 -6.12 -6.80
C ALA A 31 4.88 -5.21 -5.60
N GLN A 32 3.62 -5.16 -5.16
CA GLN A 32 3.21 -4.30 -4.06
C GLN A 32 4.01 -4.74 -2.83
N GLN A 33 5.11 -4.06 -2.57
CA GLN A 33 6.01 -4.41 -1.48
C GLN A 33 5.30 -4.12 -0.17
N SER A 34 4.93 -5.17 0.54
CA SER A 34 4.42 -5.07 1.90
C SER A 34 5.58 -5.07 2.87
N VAL A 35 5.56 -4.16 3.83
CA VAL A 35 6.53 -4.07 4.92
C VAL A 35 5.81 -4.24 6.25
N ASN A 36 6.43 -4.96 7.16
CA ASN A 36 5.89 -5.19 8.49
C ASN A 36 6.42 -4.12 9.44
N ILE A 37 5.53 -3.40 10.13
CA ILE A 37 5.94 -2.35 11.07
C ILE A 37 6.77 -2.88 12.24
N ASN A 38 6.63 -4.17 12.57
CA ASN A 38 7.41 -4.81 13.63
C ASN A 38 8.91 -4.96 13.30
N ASP A 39 9.30 -4.79 12.04
CA ASP A 39 10.69 -4.83 11.60
C ASP A 39 11.44 -3.52 11.92
N TYR A 40 10.73 -2.53 12.47
CA TYR A 40 11.24 -1.20 12.80
C TYR A 40 11.34 -0.99 14.33
N ASN A 41 11.78 0.20 14.72
CA ASN A 41 11.99 0.52 16.13
C ASN A 41 10.67 0.61 16.93
N PRO A 42 10.40 -0.31 17.87
CA PRO A 42 9.16 -0.29 18.66
C PRO A 42 9.09 0.84 19.69
N HIS A 43 10.20 1.55 19.93
CA HIS A 43 10.23 2.67 20.86
C HIS A 43 9.88 4.01 20.20
N ASP A 44 9.81 4.06 18.86
CA ASP A 44 9.41 5.26 18.11
C ASP A 44 8.54 4.86 16.91
N TRP A 45 7.27 4.59 17.18
CA TRP A 45 6.31 4.22 16.13
C TRP A 45 6.13 5.31 15.07
N ILE A 46 6.32 6.59 15.44
CA ILE A 46 6.14 7.69 14.49
C ILE A 46 7.23 7.67 13.43
N ALA A 47 8.49 7.52 13.84
CA ALA A 47 9.61 7.35 12.92
C ALA A 47 9.49 6.06 12.13
N SER A 48 9.08 4.96 12.78
CA SER A 48 8.90 3.64 12.16
C SER A 48 7.86 3.66 11.06
N PHE A 49 6.69 4.27 11.27
CA PHE A 49 5.69 4.42 10.21
C PHE A 49 6.18 5.28 9.05
N LYS A 50 6.90 6.37 9.32
CA LYS A 50 7.47 7.21 8.25
C LYS A 50 8.45 6.42 7.40
N GLN A 51 9.33 5.67 8.04
CA GLN A 51 10.31 4.83 7.35
C GLN A 51 9.61 3.71 6.58
N ALA A 52 8.69 2.97 7.19
CA ALA A 52 7.93 1.90 6.54
C ALA A 52 7.18 2.40 5.29
N PHE A 53 6.54 3.57 5.37
CA PHE A 53 5.91 4.19 4.21
C PHE A 53 6.90 4.67 3.15
N SER A 54 8.14 4.94 3.47
CA SER A 54 9.15 5.25 2.44
C SER A 54 9.58 4.01 1.66
N GLU A 55 9.58 2.85 2.29
CA GLU A 55 10.09 1.59 1.74
C GLU A 55 9.00 0.72 1.10
N GLY A 56 7.79 0.69 1.68
CA GLY A 56 6.70 -0.17 1.23
C GLY A 56 5.52 0.56 0.59
N GLN A 57 4.79 -0.16 -0.25
CA GLN A 57 3.48 0.26 -0.76
C GLN A 57 2.38 0.01 0.26
N THR A 58 2.49 -1.08 1.01
CA THR A 58 1.60 -1.46 2.09
C THR A 58 2.39 -1.61 3.39
N VAL A 59 2.00 -0.88 4.43
CA VAL A 59 2.52 -1.03 5.78
C VAL A 59 1.56 -1.88 6.58
N VAL A 60 2.05 -2.99 7.11
CA VAL A 60 1.24 -3.96 7.88
C VAL A 60 1.55 -3.84 9.36
N VAL A 61 0.49 -3.65 10.15
CA VAL A 61 0.52 -3.81 11.62
C VAL A 61 0.04 -5.22 11.90
N PRO A 62 0.91 -6.17 12.25
CA PRO A 62 0.53 -7.57 12.37
C PRO A 62 -0.39 -7.83 13.55
N ALA A 63 -1.13 -8.94 13.49
CA ALA A 63 -1.99 -9.39 14.57
C ALA A 63 -1.20 -9.57 15.87
N GLY A 64 -1.78 -9.15 16.99
CA GLY A 64 -1.17 -9.21 18.31
C GLY A 64 -0.18 -8.06 18.61
N LEU A 65 0.27 -7.30 17.61
CA LEU A 65 1.09 -6.12 17.86
C LEU A 65 0.24 -4.96 18.36
N VAL A 66 0.75 -4.26 19.37
CA VAL A 66 0.18 -3.00 19.87
C VAL A 66 1.19 -1.89 19.67
N CYS A 67 0.88 -0.96 18.78
CA CYS A 67 1.64 0.27 18.62
C CYS A 67 0.99 1.36 19.48
N ASP A 68 1.58 1.68 20.60
CA ASP A 68 1.07 2.66 21.56
C ASP A 68 1.76 4.02 21.44
N ASN A 69 1.31 5.00 22.24
CA ASN A 69 1.88 6.35 22.29
C ASN A 69 1.89 7.12 20.95
N ILE A 70 0.95 6.79 20.05
CA ILE A 70 0.77 7.58 18.83
C ILE A 70 0.13 8.92 19.22
N ASN A 71 0.95 9.97 19.28
CA ASN A 71 0.59 11.27 19.85
C ASN A 71 0.71 12.45 18.87
N THR A 72 1.02 12.18 17.62
CA THR A 72 1.14 13.19 16.56
C THR A 72 0.62 12.69 15.22
N GLY A 73 0.73 13.52 14.18
CA GLY A 73 0.29 13.16 12.85
C GLY A 73 1.28 12.28 12.09
N ILE A 74 0.79 11.19 11.54
CA ILE A 74 1.49 10.30 10.61
C ILE A 74 0.80 10.40 9.27
N PHE A 75 1.54 10.75 8.21
CA PHE A 75 0.99 10.85 6.87
C PHE A 75 1.04 9.49 6.17
N ILE A 76 -0.10 9.07 5.61
CA ILE A 76 -0.16 7.97 4.67
C ILE A 76 0.00 8.59 3.27
N PRO A 77 1.13 8.35 2.59
CA PRO A 77 1.40 8.98 1.30
C PRO A 77 0.39 8.57 0.23
N PRO A 78 0.30 9.32 -0.88
CA PRO A 78 -0.63 9.02 -1.96
C PRO A 78 -0.51 7.58 -2.47
N GLY A 79 -1.66 6.92 -2.63
CA GLY A 79 -1.76 5.56 -3.15
C GLY A 79 -1.28 4.45 -2.21
N LYS A 80 -0.76 4.78 -1.01
CA LYS A 80 -0.25 3.77 -0.07
C LYS A 80 -1.34 3.25 0.87
N THR A 81 -1.11 2.05 1.40
CA THR A 81 -2.04 1.34 2.27
C THR A 81 -1.45 1.14 3.67
N LEU A 82 -2.25 1.43 4.69
CA LEU A 82 -2.04 0.98 6.05
C LEU A 82 -2.98 -0.19 6.34
N HIS A 83 -2.43 -1.39 6.49
CA HIS A 83 -3.18 -2.59 6.80
C HIS A 83 -3.00 -2.97 8.27
N ILE A 84 -4.06 -2.91 9.05
CA ILE A 84 -4.04 -3.09 10.50
C ILE A 84 -4.69 -4.43 10.84
N LEU A 85 -3.92 -5.35 11.36
CA LEU A 85 -4.39 -6.62 11.95
C LEU A 85 -4.25 -6.61 13.48
N GLY A 86 -3.42 -5.72 14.00
CA GLY A 86 -3.17 -5.49 15.41
C GLY A 86 -3.93 -4.27 15.95
N SER A 87 -3.31 -3.58 16.90
CA SER A 87 -3.90 -2.40 17.54
C SER A 87 -2.99 -1.18 17.46
N LEU A 88 -3.59 -0.03 17.17
CA LEU A 88 -2.97 1.27 17.28
C LEU A 88 -3.59 2.04 18.44
N ARG A 89 -2.78 2.59 19.33
CA ARG A 89 -3.26 3.34 20.49
C ARG A 89 -2.62 4.72 20.56
N GLY A 90 -3.46 5.72 20.71
CA GLY A 90 -3.06 7.11 20.87
C GLY A 90 -3.57 7.72 22.17
N ASN A 91 -3.24 8.99 22.37
CA ASN A 91 -3.68 9.79 23.50
C ASN A 91 -4.73 10.85 23.14
N GLY A 92 -5.42 10.68 21.98
CA GLY A 92 -6.39 11.65 21.46
C GLY A 92 -5.75 12.78 20.61
N LYS A 93 -4.43 12.89 20.56
CA LYS A 93 -3.71 13.82 19.67
C LYS A 93 -3.14 13.12 18.44
N GLY A 94 -3.02 11.79 18.47
CA GLY A 94 -2.57 10.96 17.38
C GLY A 94 -3.54 11.01 16.20
N ARG A 95 -3.00 11.05 15.00
CA ARG A 95 -3.81 10.99 13.78
C ARG A 95 -3.04 10.32 12.64
N PHE A 96 -3.77 9.61 11.79
CA PHE A 96 -3.28 9.23 10.48
C PHE A 96 -3.93 10.12 9.41
N VAL A 97 -3.10 10.77 8.63
CA VAL A 97 -3.54 11.72 7.60
C VAL A 97 -3.53 11.03 6.24
N LEU A 98 -4.72 10.79 5.69
CA LEU A 98 -4.90 10.12 4.41
C LEU A 98 -4.75 11.14 3.27
N GLN A 99 -3.85 10.84 2.33
CA GLN A 99 -3.65 11.60 1.10
C GLN A 99 -4.33 10.92 -0.09
N ASP A 100 -4.26 11.53 -1.28
CA ASP A 100 -4.96 11.04 -2.47
C ASP A 100 -4.71 9.54 -2.73
N GLY A 101 -5.78 8.74 -2.88
CA GLY A 101 -5.71 7.31 -3.16
C GLY A 101 -5.21 6.43 -2.02
N SER A 102 -4.96 7.00 -0.82
CA SER A 102 -4.48 6.20 0.30
C SER A 102 -5.60 5.38 0.94
N GLN A 103 -5.20 4.28 1.58
CA GLN A 103 -6.14 3.33 2.17
C GLN A 103 -5.77 2.99 3.61
N VAL A 104 -6.78 2.78 4.45
CA VAL A 104 -6.67 2.19 5.78
C VAL A 104 -7.62 1.00 5.85
N THR A 105 -7.09 -0.18 6.13
CA THR A 105 -7.89 -1.40 6.22
C THR A 105 -7.61 -2.11 7.52
N GLY A 106 -8.67 -2.59 8.19
CA GLY A 106 -8.59 -3.35 9.44
C GLY A 106 -9.23 -4.74 9.34
N GLU A 107 -9.44 -5.22 8.10
CA GLU A 107 -10.00 -6.55 7.85
C GLU A 107 -9.15 -7.63 8.54
N GLY A 108 -9.76 -8.42 9.40
CA GLY A 108 -9.05 -9.41 10.21
C GLY A 108 -8.87 -9.03 11.69
N GLY A 109 -9.52 -7.96 12.16
CA GLY A 109 -9.56 -7.59 13.59
C GLY A 109 -8.71 -6.39 13.98
N GLY A 110 -8.29 -5.60 13.00
CA GLY A 110 -7.55 -4.36 13.27
C GLY A 110 -8.33 -3.34 14.08
N SER A 111 -7.66 -2.65 14.99
CA SER A 111 -8.30 -1.65 15.84
C SER A 111 -7.48 -0.38 16.01
N MET A 112 -8.20 0.73 16.19
CA MET A 112 -7.63 2.04 16.55
C MET A 112 -8.33 2.58 17.79
N HIS A 113 -7.56 3.05 18.76
CA HIS A 113 -8.06 3.60 20.00
C HIS A 113 -7.49 4.99 20.27
N ASN A 114 -8.33 5.99 20.51
CA ASN A 114 -7.93 7.39 20.71
C ASN A 114 -7.04 7.97 19.59
N ILE A 115 -7.31 7.59 18.36
CA ILE A 115 -6.60 8.08 17.17
C ILE A 115 -7.64 8.58 16.16
N THR A 116 -7.34 9.67 15.51
CA THR A 116 -8.18 10.24 14.44
C THR A 116 -7.66 9.80 13.06
N LEU A 117 -8.56 9.40 12.18
CA LEU A 117 -8.31 9.35 10.74
C LEU A 117 -8.69 10.71 10.13
N ASP A 118 -7.69 11.40 9.61
CA ASP A 118 -7.84 12.75 9.02
C ASP A 118 -7.76 12.61 7.50
N VAL A 119 -8.90 12.58 6.83
CA VAL A 119 -9.00 12.40 5.38
C VAL A 119 -8.82 13.75 4.70
N ARG A 120 -7.75 13.88 3.93
CA ARG A 120 -7.39 15.10 3.19
C ARG A 120 -7.26 14.90 1.69
N GLY A 121 -7.25 13.66 1.23
CA GLY A 121 -7.15 13.29 -0.16
C GLY A 121 -8.46 12.80 -0.76
N SER A 122 -8.51 12.75 -2.09
CA SER A 122 -9.55 12.07 -2.87
C SER A 122 -9.22 10.59 -3.03
N ASP A 123 -10.20 9.79 -3.46
CA ASP A 123 -10.05 8.35 -3.75
C ASP A 123 -9.53 7.53 -2.53
N CYS A 124 -9.84 8.00 -1.31
CA CYS A 124 -9.45 7.33 -0.08
C CYS A 124 -10.42 6.21 0.29
N THR A 125 -9.87 5.15 0.91
CA THR A 125 -10.67 4.03 1.41
C THR A 125 -10.37 3.76 2.89
N ILE A 126 -11.41 3.60 3.70
CA ILE A 126 -11.33 3.17 5.10
C ILE A 126 -12.31 2.02 5.25
N LYS A 127 -11.85 0.83 5.64
CA LYS A 127 -12.73 -0.32 5.78
C LYS A 127 -12.28 -1.35 6.81
N GLY A 128 -13.25 -2.07 7.38
CA GLY A 128 -13.04 -3.21 8.25
C GLY A 128 -12.29 -2.90 9.54
N LEU A 129 -12.40 -1.68 10.07
CA LEU A 129 -11.59 -1.19 11.18
C LEU A 129 -12.46 -0.92 12.43
N ALA A 130 -12.12 -1.54 13.55
CA ALA A 130 -12.74 -1.20 14.82
C ALA A 130 -12.15 0.10 15.38
N MET A 131 -12.96 1.12 15.57
CA MET A 131 -12.55 2.40 16.12
C MET A 131 -13.20 2.66 17.47
N SER A 132 -12.39 3.05 18.45
CA SER A 132 -12.88 3.39 19.81
C SER A 132 -12.07 4.55 20.40
N GLY A 133 -12.65 5.20 21.43
CA GLY A 133 -11.95 6.27 22.13
C GLY A 133 -12.74 6.73 23.35
N PHE A 134 -12.05 7.40 24.27
CA PHE A 134 -12.65 8.02 25.45
C PHE A 134 -12.81 9.52 25.22
N GLY A 135 -14.04 10.03 25.36
CA GLY A 135 -14.33 11.45 25.29
C GLY A 135 -14.59 11.99 23.87
N PRO A 136 -14.56 13.30 23.67
CA PRO A 136 -14.98 13.97 22.46
C PRO A 136 -13.91 13.93 21.33
N VAL A 137 -13.28 12.76 21.13
CA VAL A 137 -12.31 12.60 20.05
C VAL A 137 -13.05 12.29 18.75
N THR A 138 -12.86 13.12 17.75
CA THR A 138 -13.36 12.83 16.40
C THR A 138 -12.56 11.66 15.83
N GLN A 139 -13.24 10.55 15.60
CA GLN A 139 -12.58 9.34 15.09
C GLN A 139 -12.23 9.47 13.61
N ILE A 140 -13.13 10.02 12.80
CA ILE A 140 -12.90 10.29 11.39
C ILE A 140 -13.19 11.76 11.14
N TYR A 141 -12.21 12.48 10.64
CA TYR A 141 -12.32 13.86 10.21
C TYR A 141 -12.17 13.94 8.70
N ILE A 142 -13.15 14.51 8.04
CA ILE A 142 -13.18 14.67 6.59
C ILE A 142 -13.13 16.17 6.28
N GLY A 143 -12.02 16.62 5.75
CA GLY A 143 -11.89 18.03 5.40
C GLY A 143 -10.46 18.54 5.57
N GLY A 144 -9.85 18.95 4.51
CA GLY A 144 -8.57 19.64 4.55
C GLY A 144 -8.73 21.13 4.95
N LYS A 145 -7.69 21.73 5.53
CA LYS A 145 -7.64 23.17 5.81
C LYS A 145 -7.87 24.05 4.58
N ASN A 146 -7.72 23.52 3.38
CA ASN A 146 -7.71 24.24 2.12
C ASN A 146 -9.04 24.18 1.34
N LYS A 147 -10.15 23.77 1.94
CA LYS A 147 -11.47 23.67 1.28
C LYS A 147 -11.44 22.92 -0.07
N ARG A 148 -10.47 22.00 -0.24
CA ARG A 148 -10.38 21.18 -1.43
C ARG A 148 -11.61 20.28 -1.52
N VAL A 149 -12.25 20.23 -2.67
CA VAL A 149 -13.32 19.26 -2.92
C VAL A 149 -12.69 17.89 -3.01
N MET A 150 -13.13 16.99 -2.16
CA MET A 150 -12.70 15.59 -2.17
C MET A 150 -13.73 14.75 -2.90
N HIS A 151 -13.26 13.75 -3.63
CA HIS A 151 -14.09 12.83 -4.39
C HIS A 151 -13.82 11.39 -3.97
N ASN A 152 -14.80 10.50 -4.17
CA ASN A 152 -14.65 9.05 -4.04
C ASN A 152 -14.09 8.59 -2.67
N LEU A 153 -14.65 9.07 -1.57
CA LEU A 153 -14.35 8.54 -0.25
C LEU A 153 -15.22 7.30 0.02
N THR A 154 -14.58 6.18 0.30
CA THR A 154 -15.24 4.95 0.72
C THR A 154 -15.00 4.71 2.21
N ILE A 155 -16.08 4.58 2.99
CA ILE A 155 -16.05 4.19 4.40
C ILE A 155 -16.98 3.00 4.53
N ASP A 156 -16.45 1.85 4.91
CA ASP A 156 -17.22 0.61 4.96
C ASP A 156 -16.82 -0.24 6.17
N ASN A 157 -17.82 -0.84 6.82
CA ASN A 157 -17.65 -1.79 7.90
C ASN A 157 -16.73 -1.29 9.04
N LEU A 158 -17.13 -0.19 9.69
CA LEU A 158 -16.49 0.38 10.89
C LEU A 158 -17.21 -0.04 12.17
#